data_19291b63ef8a303eb84ac4049c78f169
#
_entry.id   19291b63ef8a303eb84ac4049c78f169
#
_cell.length_a   1.000
_cell.length_b   1.000
_cell.length_c   1.000
_cell.angle_alpha   90.00
_cell.angle_beta   90.00
_cell.angle_gamma   90.00
#
_symmetry.space_group_name_H-M   'P 1'
#
loop_
_entity.id
_entity.type
_entity.pdbx_description
1 polymer ?
#
loop_
_entity_poly.entity_id
_entity_poly.type
_entity_poly.pdbx_seq_one_letter_code
_entity_poly.pdbx_strand_id
1 'polypeptide(L)'
;AVKKAFDECDFLLHGSGPSLVAQTDVEKWSKATGKPYGIYGITFSAQGSTSTKPAAESSLAKTIAILSGAKFAYFRDSASLELAKQKGCTCPLMDYGPDGAFAVDLADDAKAEAFLKANGLEHGKFLCCIPRLRFTPYWTIPEKKAKPDPVKQARNDAMRDHDGKPLLDAIIKVVENTDLKILLCPEDKTQMQVGKEMLYDKLPEAVKARVVWRENYWLTNEAISTYRRSAGLFGHEMHSPIMCIGNGIPAIVCRWAEQTTKGLMWRDIGL
;
A
#
# COMPACT_ATOMS: atom_id res chain seq x y z
N ALA A 1 -2.27 13.34 -26.24
CA ALA A 1 -3.01 13.24 -24.96
C ALA A 1 -2.43 14.19 -23.90
N VAL A 2 -1.15 14.08 -23.51
CA VAL A 2 -0.53 14.89 -22.42
C VAL A 2 -0.59 16.40 -22.72
N LYS A 3 -0.28 16.84 -23.95
CA LYS A 3 -0.34 18.27 -24.32
C LYS A 3 -1.75 18.82 -24.15
N LYS A 4 -2.78 18.10 -24.60
CA LYS A 4 -4.17 18.51 -24.44
C LYS A 4 -4.55 18.68 -22.97
N ALA A 5 -4.18 17.72 -22.11
CA ALA A 5 -4.42 17.83 -20.67
C ALA A 5 -3.71 19.07 -20.06
N PHE A 6 -2.48 19.38 -20.51
CA PHE A 6 -1.74 20.56 -20.04
C PHE A 6 -2.43 21.88 -20.44
N ASP A 7 -3.03 21.91 -21.63
CA ASP A 7 -3.74 23.08 -22.12
C ASP A 7 -5.08 23.29 -21.38
N GLU A 8 -5.80 22.19 -21.09
CA GLU A 8 -7.16 22.20 -20.51
C GLU A 8 -7.21 22.29 -18.97
N CYS A 9 -6.12 21.92 -18.25
CA CYS A 9 -6.09 21.95 -16.79
C CYS A 9 -5.43 23.22 -16.27
N ASP A 10 -5.96 23.78 -15.17
CA ASP A 10 -5.41 24.99 -14.51
C ASP A 10 -4.48 24.67 -13.35
N PHE A 11 -4.53 23.45 -12.84
CA PHE A 11 -3.75 22.99 -11.70
C PHE A 11 -3.37 21.52 -11.85
N LEU A 12 -2.14 21.16 -11.46
CA LEU A 12 -1.71 19.78 -11.37
C LEU A 12 -1.60 19.36 -9.91
N LEU A 13 -2.29 18.29 -9.53
CA LEU A 13 -2.16 17.65 -8.23
C LEU A 13 -1.41 16.32 -8.36
N HIS A 14 -0.26 16.19 -7.69
CA HIS A 14 0.40 14.91 -7.47
C HIS A 14 -0.20 14.27 -6.22
N GLY A 15 -0.83 13.11 -6.37
CA GLY A 15 -1.47 12.38 -5.28
C GLY A 15 -0.50 11.58 -4.42
N SER A 16 -1.05 10.82 -3.47
CA SER A 16 -0.30 9.98 -2.52
C SER A 16 0.63 8.99 -3.20
N GLY A 17 1.79 8.76 -2.59
CA GLY A 17 2.76 7.83 -3.14
C GLY A 17 3.97 7.56 -2.23
N PRO A 18 4.75 6.50 -2.54
CA PRO A 18 5.95 6.16 -1.80
C PRO A 18 7.11 7.15 -2.03
N SER A 19 6.94 8.07 -2.95
CA SER A 19 7.86 9.16 -3.32
C SER A 19 7.12 10.10 -4.27
N LEU A 20 7.83 11.09 -4.82
CA LEU A 20 7.34 11.90 -5.94
C LEU A 20 7.44 11.07 -7.24
N VAL A 21 6.58 10.06 -7.39
CA VAL A 21 6.67 9.05 -8.47
C VAL A 21 6.52 9.65 -9.88
N ALA A 22 5.71 10.71 -10.03
CA ALA A 22 5.52 11.43 -11.28
C ALA A 22 6.39 12.71 -11.36
N GLN A 23 7.55 12.71 -10.71
CA GLN A 23 8.46 13.86 -10.63
C GLN A 23 8.73 14.50 -12.00
N THR A 24 9.02 13.68 -13.00
CA THR A 24 9.31 14.16 -14.37
C THR A 24 8.10 14.85 -15.01
N ASP A 25 6.88 14.39 -14.70
CA ASP A 25 5.66 14.98 -15.28
C ASP A 25 5.29 16.29 -14.57
N VAL A 26 5.50 16.37 -13.25
CA VAL A 26 5.37 17.63 -12.50
C VAL A 26 6.38 18.67 -13.02
N GLU A 27 7.63 18.27 -13.26
CA GLU A 27 8.66 19.13 -13.82
C GLU A 27 8.30 19.64 -15.23
N LYS A 28 7.81 18.74 -16.09
CA LYS A 28 7.34 19.12 -17.45
C LYS A 28 6.14 20.06 -17.38
N TRP A 29 5.17 19.79 -16.50
CA TRP A 29 4.03 20.67 -16.29
C TRP A 29 4.47 22.08 -15.92
N SER A 30 5.30 22.20 -14.90
CA SER A 30 5.80 23.50 -14.42
C SER A 30 6.53 24.27 -15.52
N LYS A 31 7.46 23.60 -16.25
CA LYS A 31 8.27 24.25 -17.32
C LYS A 31 7.45 24.59 -18.56
N ALA A 32 6.52 23.74 -18.95
CA ALA A 32 5.77 23.93 -20.20
C ALA A 32 4.60 24.90 -20.06
N THR A 33 3.98 24.98 -18.88
CA THR A 33 2.75 25.76 -18.70
C THR A 33 2.92 26.98 -17.79
N GLY A 34 3.89 26.96 -16.87
CA GLY A 34 3.99 27.95 -15.78
C GLY A 34 2.82 27.91 -14.79
N LYS A 35 1.86 26.99 -14.99
CA LYS A 35 0.68 26.86 -14.13
C LYS A 35 1.01 26.24 -12.77
N PRO A 36 0.21 26.51 -11.72
CA PRO A 36 0.48 26.01 -10.37
C PRO A 36 0.29 24.51 -10.25
N TYR A 37 0.96 23.94 -9.25
CA TYR A 37 0.81 22.54 -8.85
C TYR A 37 0.92 22.37 -7.35
N GLY A 38 0.43 21.26 -6.84
CA GLY A 38 0.51 20.84 -5.44
C GLY A 38 0.88 19.37 -5.31
N ILE A 39 1.45 19.03 -4.16
CA ILE A 39 1.87 17.68 -3.81
C ILE A 39 1.12 17.24 -2.55
N TYR A 40 0.48 16.08 -2.59
CA TYR A 40 -0.30 15.59 -1.46
C TYR A 40 0.05 14.14 -1.09
N GLY A 41 0.30 13.90 0.20
CA GLY A 41 0.37 12.57 0.78
C GLY A 41 1.56 11.72 0.32
N ILE A 42 2.70 12.33 0.01
CA ILE A 42 3.90 11.59 -0.39
C ILE A 42 4.76 11.18 0.81
N THR A 43 5.53 10.09 0.65
CA THR A 43 6.71 9.81 1.46
C THR A 43 7.93 10.44 0.79
N PHE A 44 8.75 11.16 1.58
CA PHE A 44 10.04 11.68 1.16
C PHE A 44 11.12 11.12 2.09
N SER A 45 12.06 10.35 1.57
CA SER A 45 13.10 9.73 2.39
C SER A 45 14.48 9.92 1.77
N ALA A 46 15.50 9.96 2.62
CA ALA A 46 16.91 9.98 2.20
C ALA A 46 17.33 8.67 1.54
N GLN A 47 16.55 7.62 1.70
CA GLN A 47 16.67 6.34 1.01
C GLN A 47 15.73 6.34 -0.19
N GLY A 48 16.12 5.73 -1.30
CA GLY A 48 15.20 5.58 -2.44
C GLY A 48 13.91 4.86 -2.01
N SER A 49 12.81 5.13 -2.67
CA SER A 49 11.43 4.68 -2.31
C SER A 49 11.26 3.17 -2.11
N THR A 50 12.20 2.36 -2.55
CA THR A 50 12.20 0.88 -2.45
C THR A 50 13.59 0.32 -2.16
N SER A 51 14.53 1.16 -1.72
CA SER A 51 15.93 0.80 -1.53
C SER A 51 16.38 1.11 -0.11
N THR A 52 17.18 0.22 0.47
CA THR A 52 17.95 0.49 1.68
C THR A 52 19.19 1.36 1.42
N LYS A 53 19.48 1.67 0.14
CA LYS A 53 20.61 2.52 -0.24
C LYS A 53 20.23 3.99 -0.18
N PRO A 54 21.13 4.88 0.26
CA PRO A 54 20.91 6.32 0.20
C PRO A 54 20.60 6.77 -1.23
N ALA A 55 19.64 7.68 -1.38
CA ALA A 55 19.42 8.35 -2.65
C ALA A 55 20.63 9.24 -2.98
N ALA A 56 20.99 9.33 -4.26
CA ALA A 56 22.04 10.27 -4.68
C ALA A 56 21.65 11.71 -4.31
N GLU A 57 22.59 12.49 -3.79
CA GLU A 57 22.33 13.87 -3.37
C GLU A 57 21.73 14.73 -4.48
N SER A 58 22.18 14.52 -5.72
CA SER A 58 21.61 15.18 -6.90
C SER A 58 20.12 14.84 -7.15
N SER A 59 19.69 13.63 -6.79
CA SER A 59 18.29 13.22 -6.88
C SER A 59 17.43 13.87 -5.79
N LEU A 60 17.97 13.97 -4.57
CA LEU A 60 17.30 14.66 -3.46
C LEU A 60 17.16 16.15 -3.76
N ALA A 61 18.21 16.80 -4.25
CA ALA A 61 18.18 18.21 -4.62
C ALA A 61 17.13 18.53 -5.70
N LYS A 62 16.98 17.65 -6.70
CA LYS A 62 15.93 17.80 -7.72
C LYS A 62 14.54 17.69 -7.11
N THR A 63 14.31 16.71 -6.23
CA THR A 63 13.02 16.56 -5.55
C THR A 63 12.71 17.79 -4.70
N ILE A 64 13.68 18.30 -3.94
CA ILE A 64 13.51 19.51 -3.13
C ILE A 64 13.19 20.73 -3.99
N ALA A 65 13.82 20.89 -5.14
CA ALA A 65 13.52 22.00 -6.05
C ALA A 65 12.06 21.96 -6.55
N ILE A 66 11.56 20.77 -6.88
CA ILE A 66 10.15 20.60 -7.30
C ILE A 66 9.20 20.84 -6.12
N LEU A 67 9.49 20.29 -4.94
CA LEU A 67 8.67 20.54 -3.75
C LEU A 67 8.63 22.03 -3.41
N SER A 68 9.75 22.73 -3.50
CA SER A 68 9.83 24.18 -3.22
C SER A 68 9.04 25.04 -4.20
N GLY A 69 8.86 24.59 -5.45
CA GLY A 69 8.06 25.27 -6.46
C GLY A 69 6.55 24.99 -6.35
N ALA A 70 6.13 24.06 -5.51
CA ALA A 70 4.73 23.73 -5.33
C ALA A 70 3.99 24.81 -4.53
N LYS A 71 2.67 24.94 -4.74
CA LYS A 71 1.79 25.78 -3.90
C LYS A 71 1.61 25.22 -2.51
N PHE A 72 1.64 23.91 -2.38
CA PHE A 72 1.65 23.17 -1.12
C PHE A 72 2.34 21.82 -1.29
N ALA A 73 2.89 21.30 -0.20
CA ALA A 73 3.48 19.96 -0.13
C ALA A 73 3.07 19.30 1.20
N TYR A 74 2.14 18.37 1.13
CA TYR A 74 1.71 17.57 2.28
C TYR A 74 2.40 16.23 2.28
N PHE A 75 2.96 15.85 3.43
CA PHE A 75 3.67 14.60 3.64
C PHE A 75 2.84 13.68 4.52
N ARG A 76 2.76 12.39 4.14
CA ARG A 76 1.94 11.42 4.89
C ARG A 76 2.62 10.86 6.14
N ASP A 77 3.86 11.25 6.43
CA ASP A 77 4.58 10.92 7.66
C ASP A 77 5.46 12.10 8.11
N SER A 78 5.62 12.21 9.43
CA SER A 78 6.38 13.30 10.08
C SER A 78 7.86 13.30 9.69
N ALA A 79 8.45 12.13 9.49
CA ALA A 79 9.87 12.03 9.09
C ALA A 79 10.12 12.61 7.70
N SER A 80 9.18 12.42 6.77
CA SER A 80 9.23 13.02 5.43
C SER A 80 9.15 14.54 5.47
N LEU A 81 8.24 15.08 6.27
CA LEU A 81 8.09 16.53 6.48
C LEU A 81 9.38 17.14 7.07
N GLU A 82 9.90 16.54 8.13
CA GLU A 82 11.11 17.03 8.79
C GLU A 82 12.34 16.94 7.86
N LEU A 83 12.47 15.86 7.09
CA LEU A 83 13.54 15.74 6.10
C LEU A 83 13.45 16.82 5.02
N ALA A 84 12.24 17.13 4.52
CA ALA A 84 12.06 18.20 3.54
C ALA A 84 12.50 19.55 4.09
N LYS A 85 12.14 19.90 5.33
CA LYS A 85 12.59 21.10 6.03
C LYS A 85 14.10 21.13 6.19
N GLN A 86 14.71 20.04 6.68
CA GLN A 86 16.16 19.92 6.88
C GLN A 86 16.96 20.05 5.57
N LYS A 87 16.38 19.59 4.45
CA LYS A 87 16.98 19.70 3.12
C LYS A 87 16.71 21.05 2.44
N GLY A 88 16.13 22.02 3.15
CA GLY A 88 15.94 23.38 2.67
C GLY A 88 14.76 23.55 1.69
N CYS A 89 13.74 22.74 1.79
CA CYS A 89 12.51 22.95 1.02
C CYS A 89 11.84 24.27 1.44
N THR A 90 11.55 25.14 0.46
CA THR A 90 10.96 26.47 0.66
C THR A 90 9.49 26.55 0.19
N CYS A 91 8.81 25.43 0.06
CA CYS A 91 7.39 25.44 -0.27
C CYS A 91 6.60 26.27 0.74
N PRO A 92 5.73 27.20 0.30
CA PRO A 92 5.05 28.14 1.19
C PRO A 92 4.09 27.49 2.20
N LEU A 93 3.56 26.33 1.86
CA LEU A 93 2.66 25.56 2.71
C LEU A 93 3.14 24.09 2.75
N MET A 94 3.86 23.76 3.82
CA MET A 94 4.30 22.39 4.10
C MET A 94 3.70 21.90 5.41
N ASP A 95 3.02 20.76 5.36
CA ASP A 95 2.42 20.18 6.56
C ASP A 95 2.29 18.65 6.42
N TYR A 96 1.82 18.03 7.49
CA TYR A 96 1.35 16.67 7.50
C TYR A 96 0.00 16.56 6.77
N GLY A 97 -0.15 15.53 5.94
CA GLY A 97 -1.41 15.21 5.28
C GLY A 97 -1.54 13.70 5.14
N PRO A 98 -2.58 13.06 5.72
CA PRO A 98 -2.73 11.62 5.72
C PRO A 98 -2.75 11.06 4.30
N ASP A 99 -2.43 9.77 4.16
CA ASP A 99 -2.51 9.11 2.86
C ASP A 99 -3.93 9.22 2.29
N GLY A 100 -4.04 9.59 1.01
CA GLY A 100 -5.35 9.76 0.35
C GLY A 100 -6.21 8.49 0.34
N ALA A 101 -5.62 7.32 0.55
CA ALA A 101 -6.37 6.08 0.66
C ALA A 101 -7.30 6.00 1.88
N PHE A 102 -7.10 6.85 2.91
CA PHE A 102 -8.05 6.97 4.04
C PHE A 102 -9.43 7.48 3.61
N ALA A 103 -9.49 8.30 2.56
CA ALA A 103 -10.72 8.91 2.06
C ALA A 103 -11.37 8.13 0.91
N VAL A 104 -10.88 6.94 0.59
CA VAL A 104 -11.45 6.15 -0.50
C VAL A 104 -12.83 5.64 -0.12
N ASP A 105 -13.83 6.08 -0.88
CA ASP A 105 -15.23 5.65 -0.76
C ASP A 105 -15.72 5.05 -2.08
N LEU A 106 -15.15 3.91 -2.43
CA LEU A 106 -15.57 3.10 -3.57
C LEU A 106 -16.36 1.90 -3.08
N ALA A 107 -17.33 1.44 -3.86
CA ALA A 107 -18.13 0.27 -3.53
C ALA A 107 -18.48 -0.56 -4.76
N ASP A 108 -18.53 -1.87 -4.59
CA ASP A 108 -19.17 -2.84 -5.48
C ASP A 108 -19.79 -3.93 -4.59
N ASP A 109 -20.86 -3.53 -3.93
CA ASP A 109 -21.52 -4.38 -2.94
C ASP A 109 -22.10 -5.65 -3.58
N ALA A 110 -22.57 -5.56 -4.82
CA ALA A 110 -23.12 -6.72 -5.52
C ALA A 110 -22.08 -7.82 -5.74
N LYS A 111 -20.85 -7.45 -6.15
CA LYS A 111 -19.76 -8.43 -6.31
C LYS A 111 -19.28 -8.96 -4.97
N ALA A 112 -19.16 -8.12 -3.96
CA ALA A 112 -18.77 -8.55 -2.63
C ALA A 112 -19.78 -9.57 -2.06
N GLU A 113 -21.08 -9.27 -2.12
CA GLU A 113 -22.13 -10.19 -1.64
C GLU A 113 -22.14 -11.52 -2.39
N ALA A 114 -22.02 -11.46 -3.73
CA ALA A 114 -21.94 -12.67 -4.54
C ALA A 114 -20.73 -13.55 -4.15
N PHE A 115 -19.58 -12.92 -3.93
CA PHE A 115 -18.36 -13.62 -3.49
C PHE A 115 -18.53 -14.22 -2.08
N LEU A 116 -19.04 -13.46 -1.12
CA LEU A 116 -19.26 -13.95 0.23
C LEU A 116 -20.19 -15.15 0.23
N LYS A 117 -21.32 -15.04 -0.46
CA LYS A 117 -22.32 -16.12 -0.56
C LYS A 117 -21.73 -17.38 -1.19
N ALA A 118 -20.99 -17.24 -2.29
CA ALA A 118 -20.35 -18.37 -2.99
C ALA A 118 -19.31 -19.11 -2.12
N ASN A 119 -18.70 -18.42 -1.15
CA ASN A 119 -17.66 -18.97 -0.27
C ASN A 119 -18.13 -19.20 1.17
N GLY A 120 -19.41 -19.04 1.45
CA GLY A 120 -19.98 -19.24 2.78
C GLY A 120 -19.38 -18.31 3.83
N LEU A 121 -19.03 -17.06 3.44
CA LEU A 121 -18.58 -16.01 4.35
C LEU A 121 -19.79 -15.17 4.79
N GLU A 122 -19.91 -14.92 6.07
CA GLU A 122 -20.99 -14.15 6.66
C GLU A 122 -20.49 -12.81 7.20
N HIS A 123 -21.32 -11.77 7.14
CA HIS A 123 -20.97 -10.43 7.65
C HIS A 123 -20.54 -10.50 9.11
N GLY A 124 -19.38 -9.90 9.41
CA GLY A 124 -18.80 -9.85 10.74
C GLY A 124 -18.24 -11.19 11.26
N LYS A 125 -18.29 -12.27 10.44
CA LYS A 125 -17.87 -13.62 10.83
C LYS A 125 -16.58 -14.08 10.13
N PHE A 126 -15.80 -13.17 9.56
CA PHE A 126 -14.50 -13.50 8.98
C PHE A 126 -13.51 -12.35 9.15
N LEU A 127 -12.23 -12.69 9.15
CA LEU A 127 -11.12 -11.76 9.08
C LEU A 127 -10.45 -11.85 7.72
N CYS A 128 -10.05 -10.71 7.17
CA CYS A 128 -9.20 -10.66 5.98
C CYS A 128 -7.73 -10.78 6.37
N CYS A 129 -6.95 -11.56 5.61
CA CYS A 129 -5.51 -11.67 5.80
C CYS A 129 -4.80 -11.44 4.46
N ILE A 130 -3.83 -10.51 4.44
CA ILE A 130 -3.05 -10.18 3.24
C ILE A 130 -1.57 -10.41 3.49
N PRO A 131 -1.02 -11.55 3.06
CA PRO A 131 0.42 -11.78 3.08
C PRO A 131 1.11 -11.09 1.90
N ARG A 132 2.38 -10.73 2.09
CA ARG A 132 3.24 -10.29 1.00
C ARG A 132 4.69 -10.72 1.22
N LEU A 133 5.47 -10.69 0.16
CA LEU A 133 6.93 -10.78 0.24
C LEU A 133 7.53 -9.40 0.57
N ARG A 134 8.74 -9.36 1.14
CA ARG A 134 9.44 -8.11 1.48
C ARG A 134 9.58 -7.17 0.29
N PHE A 135 9.90 -7.73 -0.87
CA PHE A 135 9.91 -7.03 -2.15
C PHE A 135 8.87 -7.66 -3.08
N THR A 136 7.89 -6.87 -3.50
CA THR A 136 6.91 -7.33 -4.49
C THR A 136 7.64 -7.75 -5.76
N PRO A 137 7.47 -8.99 -6.24
CA PRO A 137 8.18 -9.49 -7.41
C PRO A 137 7.54 -8.99 -8.72
N TYR A 138 7.61 -7.70 -8.98
CA TYR A 138 7.01 -7.07 -10.16
C TYR A 138 7.48 -7.67 -11.49
N TRP A 139 8.63 -8.35 -11.50
CA TRP A 139 9.13 -9.08 -12.68
C TRP A 139 8.32 -10.33 -13.03
N THR A 140 7.44 -10.78 -12.15
CA THR A 140 6.50 -11.88 -12.42
C THR A 140 5.20 -11.39 -13.05
N ILE A 141 5.00 -10.08 -13.14
CA ILE A 141 3.83 -9.43 -13.74
C ILE A 141 4.22 -8.93 -15.13
N PRO A 142 3.77 -9.57 -16.24
CA PRO A 142 4.20 -9.21 -17.60
C PRO A 142 3.99 -7.73 -17.96
N GLU A 143 2.87 -7.15 -17.50
CA GLU A 143 2.51 -5.76 -17.81
C GLU A 143 3.45 -4.73 -17.17
N LYS A 144 4.16 -5.11 -16.09
CA LYS A 144 5.13 -4.25 -15.42
C LYS A 144 6.46 -4.13 -16.15
N LYS A 145 6.77 -5.07 -17.05
CA LYS A 145 8.02 -5.10 -17.82
C LYS A 145 9.28 -4.92 -16.94
N ALA A 146 9.20 -5.31 -15.68
CA ALA A 146 10.30 -5.21 -14.73
C ALA A 146 11.31 -6.33 -14.97
N LYS A 147 12.61 -6.01 -14.88
CA LYS A 147 13.67 -7.02 -14.96
C LYS A 147 13.74 -7.83 -13.66
N PRO A 148 14.04 -9.13 -13.73
CA PRO A 148 14.33 -9.94 -12.55
C PRO A 148 15.43 -9.30 -11.68
N ASP A 149 15.23 -9.33 -10.37
CA ASP A 149 16.17 -8.82 -9.38
C ASP A 149 16.57 -9.98 -8.44
N PRO A 150 17.70 -10.66 -8.72
CA PRO A 150 18.10 -11.84 -7.97
C PRO A 150 18.43 -11.54 -6.50
N VAL A 151 18.86 -10.31 -6.18
CA VAL A 151 19.14 -9.90 -4.79
C VAL A 151 17.85 -9.81 -3.99
N LYS A 152 16.83 -9.16 -4.56
CA LYS A 152 15.50 -9.07 -3.93
C LYS A 152 14.83 -10.42 -3.84
N GLN A 153 14.97 -11.26 -4.88
CA GLN A 153 14.43 -12.62 -4.86
C GLN A 153 15.06 -13.45 -3.75
N ALA A 154 16.39 -13.47 -3.66
CA ALA A 154 17.10 -14.20 -2.61
C ALA A 154 16.68 -13.72 -1.18
N ARG A 155 16.46 -12.42 -1.00
CA ARG A 155 15.97 -11.89 0.27
C ARG A 155 14.54 -12.34 0.55
N ASN A 156 13.66 -12.34 -0.45
CA ASN A 156 12.30 -12.88 -0.33
C ASN A 156 12.32 -14.35 0.09
N ASP A 157 13.14 -15.16 -0.58
CA ASP A 157 13.22 -16.60 -0.31
C ASP A 157 13.74 -16.87 1.12
N ALA A 158 14.77 -16.14 1.55
CA ALA A 158 15.34 -16.29 2.88
C ALA A 158 14.37 -15.90 4.01
N MET A 159 13.43 -14.99 3.74
CA MET A 159 12.56 -14.43 4.77
C MET A 159 11.11 -14.91 4.68
N ARG A 160 10.73 -15.61 3.62
CA ARG A 160 9.35 -16.05 3.37
C ARG A 160 8.73 -16.76 4.56
N ASP A 161 9.41 -17.75 5.10
CA ASP A 161 8.90 -18.57 6.21
C ASP A 161 8.89 -17.81 7.54
N HIS A 162 9.94 -17.05 7.79
CA HIS A 162 10.02 -16.18 8.97
C HIS A 162 8.86 -15.17 8.99
N ASP A 163 8.61 -14.49 7.89
CA ASP A 163 7.58 -13.45 7.80
C ASP A 163 6.17 -14.05 7.75
N GLY A 164 6.00 -15.23 7.14
CA GLY A 164 4.73 -15.95 7.08
C GLY A 164 4.29 -16.56 8.39
N LYS A 165 5.25 -16.97 9.24
CA LYS A 165 4.95 -17.69 10.47
C LYS A 165 3.99 -16.96 11.42
N PRO A 166 4.14 -15.66 11.74
CA PRO A 166 3.19 -14.95 12.59
C PRO A 166 1.77 -14.93 12.06
N LEU A 167 1.60 -14.79 10.73
CA LEU A 167 0.29 -14.83 10.10
C LEU A 167 -0.31 -16.25 10.15
N LEU A 168 0.50 -17.27 9.89
CA LEU A 168 0.10 -18.66 9.97
C LEU A 168 -0.37 -19.03 11.37
N ASP A 169 0.41 -18.68 12.39
CA ASP A 169 0.08 -18.90 13.80
C ASP A 169 -1.22 -18.15 14.19
N ALA A 170 -1.39 -16.93 13.71
CA ALA A 170 -2.60 -16.15 13.97
C ALA A 170 -3.84 -16.80 13.31
N ILE A 171 -3.74 -17.25 12.07
CA ILE A 171 -4.82 -17.96 11.38
C ILE A 171 -5.25 -19.20 12.16
N ILE A 172 -4.28 -20.04 12.56
CA ILE A 172 -4.54 -21.26 13.31
C ILE A 172 -5.24 -20.92 14.64
N LYS A 173 -4.69 -19.98 15.42
CA LYS A 173 -5.27 -19.58 16.70
C LYS A 173 -6.67 -19.01 16.59
N VAL A 174 -6.94 -18.17 15.58
CA VAL A 174 -8.27 -17.61 15.35
C VAL A 174 -9.26 -18.72 15.03
N VAL A 175 -8.92 -19.62 14.11
CA VAL A 175 -9.79 -20.73 13.72
C VAL A 175 -10.04 -21.70 14.88
N GLU A 176 -9.04 -22.02 15.70
CA GLU A 176 -9.17 -22.94 16.81
C GLU A 176 -9.95 -22.38 18.00
N ASN A 177 -9.91 -21.06 18.22
CA ASN A 177 -10.46 -20.44 19.43
C ASN A 177 -11.71 -19.58 19.18
N THR A 178 -12.17 -19.44 17.93
CA THR A 178 -13.35 -18.65 17.59
C THR A 178 -14.16 -19.32 16.48
N ASP A 179 -15.35 -18.80 16.20
CA ASP A 179 -16.15 -19.22 15.04
C ASP A 179 -15.85 -18.44 13.76
N LEU A 180 -14.84 -17.57 13.76
CA LEU A 180 -14.47 -16.77 12.60
C LEU A 180 -13.83 -17.62 11.50
N LYS A 181 -14.14 -17.29 10.25
CA LYS A 181 -13.41 -17.74 9.07
C LYS A 181 -12.27 -16.78 8.72
N ILE A 182 -11.35 -17.24 7.89
CA ILE A 182 -10.30 -16.38 7.33
C ILE A 182 -10.46 -16.29 5.82
N LEU A 183 -10.36 -15.07 5.29
CA LEU A 183 -10.25 -14.80 3.86
C LEU A 183 -8.81 -14.39 3.55
N LEU A 184 -8.05 -15.28 2.91
CA LEU A 184 -6.75 -14.92 2.32
C LEU A 184 -7.01 -14.18 1.01
N CYS A 185 -6.67 -12.91 0.97
CA CYS A 185 -6.98 -12.03 -0.16
C CYS A 185 -5.78 -11.18 -0.58
N PRO A 186 -5.75 -10.72 -1.85
CA PRO A 186 -4.65 -9.94 -2.38
C PRO A 186 -4.89 -8.44 -2.29
N GLU A 187 -3.80 -7.65 -2.25
CA GLU A 187 -3.77 -6.22 -2.61
C GLU A 187 -3.12 -6.02 -3.98
N ASP A 188 -2.21 -6.90 -4.39
CA ASP A 188 -1.63 -6.92 -5.73
C ASP A 188 -1.69 -8.32 -6.38
N LYS A 189 -1.44 -8.36 -7.71
CA LYS A 189 -1.55 -9.60 -8.50
C LYS A 189 -0.60 -10.72 -8.09
N THR A 190 0.47 -10.43 -7.36
CA THR A 190 1.42 -11.47 -6.92
C THR A 190 0.91 -12.22 -5.70
N GLN A 191 0.01 -11.63 -4.95
CA GLN A 191 -0.34 -12.09 -3.61
C GLN A 191 -1.34 -13.26 -3.61
N MET A 192 -2.03 -13.54 -4.72
CA MET A 192 -2.82 -14.78 -4.81
C MET A 192 -1.90 -15.99 -4.62
N GLN A 193 -0.84 -16.08 -5.42
CA GLN A 193 0.12 -17.18 -5.34
C GLN A 193 0.92 -17.15 -4.03
N VAL A 194 1.38 -15.97 -3.62
CA VAL A 194 2.09 -15.79 -2.33
C VAL A 194 1.22 -16.25 -1.16
N GLY A 195 -0.06 -15.90 -1.14
CA GLY A 195 -1.00 -16.32 -0.09
C GLY A 195 -1.21 -17.82 -0.06
N LYS A 196 -1.28 -18.44 -1.24
CA LYS A 196 -1.38 -19.90 -1.35
C LYS A 196 -0.14 -20.60 -0.78
N GLU A 197 1.04 -20.31 -1.33
CA GLU A 197 2.29 -20.99 -1.00
C GLU A 197 2.81 -20.68 0.40
N MET A 198 2.66 -19.44 0.84
CA MET A 198 3.19 -18.96 2.10
C MET A 198 2.33 -19.36 3.30
N LEU A 199 1.01 -19.42 3.10
CA LEU A 199 0.04 -19.66 4.17
C LEU A 199 -0.88 -20.86 3.87
N TYR A 200 -1.74 -20.80 2.85
CA TYR A 200 -2.82 -21.77 2.65
C TYR A 200 -2.34 -23.21 2.60
N ASP A 201 -1.32 -23.50 1.78
CA ASP A 201 -0.80 -24.86 1.60
C ASP A 201 -0.13 -25.42 2.87
N LYS A 202 0.28 -24.55 3.80
CA LYS A 202 0.92 -24.94 5.07
C LYS A 202 -0.05 -25.10 6.24
N LEU A 203 -1.32 -24.78 6.05
CA LEU A 203 -2.33 -24.92 7.10
C LEU A 203 -2.67 -26.39 7.35
N PRO A 204 -2.94 -26.78 8.60
CA PRO A 204 -3.55 -28.07 8.89
C PRO A 204 -4.92 -28.22 8.19
N GLU A 205 -5.27 -29.44 7.74
CA GLU A 205 -6.52 -29.67 7.01
C GLU A 205 -7.77 -29.23 7.79
N ALA A 206 -7.78 -29.46 9.10
CA ALA A 206 -8.88 -29.00 9.97
C ALA A 206 -9.06 -27.47 9.98
N VAL A 207 -7.97 -26.72 9.83
CA VAL A 207 -7.97 -25.26 9.75
C VAL A 207 -8.38 -24.80 8.35
N LYS A 208 -7.90 -25.46 7.30
CA LYS A 208 -8.22 -25.14 5.90
C LYS A 208 -9.73 -25.12 5.62
N ALA A 209 -10.50 -25.98 6.29
CA ALA A 209 -11.96 -26.04 6.14
C ALA A 209 -12.66 -24.71 6.47
N ARG A 210 -11.99 -23.80 7.20
CA ARG A 210 -12.50 -22.49 7.58
C ARG A 210 -11.69 -21.33 7.00
N VAL A 211 -10.84 -21.60 6.02
CA VAL A 211 -10.02 -20.61 5.32
C VAL A 211 -10.39 -20.58 3.85
N VAL A 212 -10.82 -19.44 3.38
CA VAL A 212 -11.09 -19.18 1.96
C VAL A 212 -9.83 -18.54 1.36
N TRP A 213 -9.26 -19.18 0.36
CA TRP A 213 -8.21 -18.59 -0.46
C TRP A 213 -8.81 -17.99 -1.72
N ARG A 214 -8.61 -16.66 -1.93
CA ARG A 214 -9.09 -15.98 -3.11
C ARG A 214 -8.09 -16.15 -4.26
N GLU A 215 -8.49 -16.95 -5.24
CA GLU A 215 -7.67 -17.23 -6.43
C GLU A 215 -7.52 -16.05 -7.37
N ASN A 216 -8.59 -15.23 -7.49
CA ASN A 216 -8.67 -14.19 -8.48
C ASN A 216 -8.43 -12.81 -7.88
N TYR A 217 -7.69 -11.99 -8.61
CA TYR A 217 -7.52 -10.59 -8.28
C TYR A 217 -8.86 -9.85 -8.31
N TRP A 218 -9.01 -8.86 -7.49
CA TRP A 218 -10.17 -7.99 -7.41
C TRP A 218 -9.78 -6.52 -7.60
N LEU A 219 -10.75 -5.66 -7.88
CA LEU A 219 -10.57 -4.23 -7.91
C LEU A 219 -10.86 -3.61 -6.54
N THR A 220 -10.38 -2.40 -6.33
CA THR A 220 -10.48 -1.70 -5.05
C THR A 220 -11.91 -1.56 -4.53
N ASN A 221 -12.90 -1.32 -5.41
CA ASN A 221 -14.31 -1.21 -5.05
C ASN A 221 -14.88 -2.51 -4.44
N GLU A 222 -14.59 -3.65 -5.06
CA GLU A 222 -14.99 -4.97 -4.53
C GLU A 222 -14.23 -5.28 -3.22
N ALA A 223 -12.93 -4.96 -3.17
CA ALA A 223 -12.12 -5.17 -1.98
C ALA A 223 -12.67 -4.40 -0.77
N ILE A 224 -12.93 -3.10 -0.91
CA ILE A 224 -13.48 -2.27 0.18
C ILE A 224 -14.87 -2.77 0.60
N SER A 225 -15.74 -3.10 -0.34
CA SER A 225 -17.05 -3.66 -0.02
C SER A 225 -16.95 -4.97 0.75
N THR A 226 -15.93 -5.80 0.45
CA THR A 226 -15.65 -7.02 1.21
C THR A 226 -15.10 -6.73 2.60
N TYR A 227 -14.14 -5.77 2.72
CA TYR A 227 -13.57 -5.37 4.02
C TYR A 227 -14.63 -4.81 4.95
N ARG A 228 -15.56 -3.96 4.46
CA ARG A 228 -16.70 -3.43 5.24
C ARG A 228 -17.59 -4.52 5.85
N ARG A 229 -17.55 -5.72 5.30
CA ARG A 229 -18.33 -6.89 5.77
C ARG A 229 -17.52 -7.84 6.65
N SER A 230 -16.21 -7.62 6.80
CA SER A 230 -15.36 -8.41 7.66
C SER A 230 -15.41 -7.92 9.12
N ALA A 231 -14.91 -8.74 10.05
CA ALA A 231 -14.67 -8.32 11.43
C ALA A 231 -13.35 -7.54 11.58
N GLY A 232 -12.48 -7.54 10.56
CA GLY A 232 -11.20 -6.84 10.55
C GLY A 232 -10.25 -7.40 9.53
N LEU A 233 -9.05 -6.79 9.47
CA LEU A 233 -7.99 -7.17 8.56
C LEU A 233 -6.64 -7.26 9.30
N PHE A 234 -5.80 -8.20 8.92
CA PHE A 234 -4.40 -8.25 9.36
C PHE A 234 -3.49 -8.70 8.22
N GLY A 235 -2.22 -8.32 8.30
CA GLY A 235 -1.27 -8.73 7.27
C GLY A 235 -0.08 -7.80 7.10
N HIS A 236 0.57 -7.90 5.95
CA HIS A 236 1.81 -7.21 5.64
C HIS A 236 1.63 -5.99 4.74
N GLU A 237 0.44 -5.77 4.21
CA GLU A 237 0.16 -4.65 3.32
C GLU A 237 -0.17 -3.36 4.06
N MET A 238 -0.12 -2.25 3.31
CA MET A 238 -0.29 -0.92 3.87
C MET A 238 -1.60 -0.27 3.44
N HIS A 239 -2.00 -0.37 2.16
CA HIS A 239 -3.15 0.39 1.67
C HIS A 239 -4.47 -0.25 2.07
N SER A 240 -4.56 -1.57 2.07
CA SER A 240 -5.78 -2.24 2.54
C SER A 240 -6.08 -1.95 4.02
N PRO A 241 -5.11 -2.00 4.95
CA PRO A 241 -5.31 -1.49 6.31
C PRO A 241 -5.71 -0.01 6.38
N ILE A 242 -5.10 0.87 5.56
CA ILE A 242 -5.49 2.29 5.49
C ILE A 242 -6.96 2.42 5.09
N MET A 243 -7.38 1.72 4.05
CA MET A 243 -8.78 1.72 3.60
C MET A 243 -9.73 1.11 4.63
N CYS A 244 -9.32 0.06 5.33
CA CYS A 244 -10.09 -0.50 6.44
C CYS A 244 -10.32 0.54 7.54
N ILE A 245 -9.26 1.14 8.06
CA ILE A 245 -9.33 2.13 9.14
C ILE A 245 -10.15 3.37 8.71
N GLY A 246 -9.93 3.86 7.48
CA GLY A 246 -10.70 4.96 6.90
C GLY A 246 -12.21 4.65 6.78
N ASN A 247 -12.58 3.38 6.75
CA ASN A 247 -13.97 2.89 6.74
C ASN A 247 -14.46 2.34 8.10
N GLY A 248 -13.71 2.59 9.19
CA GLY A 248 -14.08 2.16 10.53
C GLY A 248 -13.88 0.66 10.81
N ILE A 249 -13.10 -0.05 9.99
CA ILE A 249 -12.83 -1.48 10.14
C ILE A 249 -11.46 -1.65 10.85
N PRO A 250 -11.39 -2.44 11.94
CA PRO A 250 -10.12 -2.71 12.63
C PRO A 250 -9.09 -3.33 11.70
N ALA A 251 -7.82 -2.89 11.80
CA ALA A 251 -6.74 -3.49 11.04
C ALA A 251 -5.44 -3.58 11.84
N ILE A 252 -4.67 -4.67 11.61
CA ILE A 252 -3.35 -4.89 12.19
C ILE A 252 -2.34 -5.01 11.07
N VAL A 253 -1.28 -4.20 11.13
CA VAL A 253 -0.19 -4.18 10.15
C VAL A 253 1.07 -4.79 10.74
N CYS A 254 1.53 -5.91 10.17
CA CYS A 254 2.81 -6.51 10.48
C CYS A 254 3.88 -5.92 9.55
N ARG A 255 4.99 -5.38 10.13
CA ARG A 255 6.00 -4.61 9.40
C ARG A 255 7.39 -5.18 9.52
N TRP A 256 8.24 -4.83 8.57
CA TRP A 256 9.69 -5.04 8.58
C TRP A 256 10.45 -3.81 8.07
N ALA A 257 11.77 -3.78 8.29
CA ALA A 257 12.62 -2.62 8.04
C ALA A 257 12.61 -2.16 6.56
N GLU A 258 12.49 -3.08 5.61
CA GLU A 258 12.46 -2.78 4.18
C GLU A 258 11.24 -1.94 3.75
N GLN A 259 10.22 -1.82 4.59
CA GLN A 259 9.07 -0.93 4.34
C GLN A 259 9.36 0.55 4.62
N THR A 260 10.56 0.87 5.10
CA THR A 260 11.04 2.25 5.33
C THR A 260 10.16 3.09 6.28
N THR A 261 10.06 4.41 6.03
CA THR A 261 9.30 5.35 6.87
C THR A 261 7.79 5.22 6.76
N LYS A 262 7.27 4.45 5.81
CA LYS A 262 5.81 4.27 5.61
C LYS A 262 5.06 3.87 6.88
N GLY A 263 5.71 3.21 7.80
CA GLY A 263 5.07 2.81 9.04
C GLY A 263 5.08 3.87 10.14
N LEU A 264 5.82 4.96 9.98
CA LEU A 264 5.74 6.09 10.90
C LEU A 264 4.38 6.78 10.79
N MET A 265 3.75 6.68 9.63
CA MET A 265 2.41 7.20 9.38
C MET A 265 1.39 6.72 10.42
N TRP A 266 1.46 5.46 10.86
CA TRP A 266 0.54 4.91 11.87
C TRP A 266 0.66 5.65 13.19
N ARG A 267 1.90 5.83 13.67
CA ARG A 267 2.20 6.61 14.88
C ARG A 267 1.71 8.06 14.73
N ASP A 268 1.92 8.66 13.55
CA ASP A 268 1.60 10.06 13.30
C ASP A 268 0.08 10.34 13.29
N ILE A 269 -0.76 9.31 13.08
CA ILE A 269 -2.21 9.36 13.24
C ILE A 269 -2.71 8.81 14.58
N GLY A 270 -1.82 8.51 15.51
CA GLY A 270 -2.17 8.06 16.86
C GLY A 270 -2.45 6.55 17.01
N LEU A 271 -1.92 5.72 16.12
CA LEU A 271 -2.05 4.25 16.12
C LEU A 271 -0.73 3.55 16.42
#